data_0989286f8acb5f5f79fd7fb28e620895
#
_entry.id   0989286f8acb5f5f79fd7fb28e620895
#
_cell.length_a   1.000
_cell.length_b   1.000
_cell.length_c   1.000
_cell.angle_alpha   90.00
_cell.angle_beta   90.00
_cell.angle_gamma   90.00
#
_symmetry.space_group_name_H-M   'P 1'
#
loop_
_entity.id
_entity.type
_entity.pdbx_description
1 polymer ?
#
loop_
_entity_poly.entity_id
_entity_poly.type
_entity_poly.pdbx_seq_one_letter_code
_entity_poly.pdbx_strand_id
1 'polypeptide(L)'
;MDEWHEIEGYPNYSIHRNGFVKNNKTGRILKAGKDGTGYLRVNLCHNSDAKSKSIHRLVGIAFIPNPLGKSSIDHIDGNKLNNSLENLRWASQQEQCQNKPSKGYRKKKGSKKNPWYVGIRNSDGKQIHIGYFPTEELAQQAVRESRIKYHSEFANLTPFDAEVLRPAD
;
A
#
# COMPACT_ATOMS: atom_id res chain seq x y z
N MET A 1 -3.01 25.38 7.06
CA MET A 1 -3.58 24.29 7.85
C MET A 1 -2.45 23.63 8.61
N ASP A 2 -2.66 23.40 9.89
CA ASP A 2 -1.61 22.83 10.75
C ASP A 2 -1.33 21.41 10.28
N GLU A 3 -0.11 21.13 9.84
CA GLU A 3 0.29 19.82 9.31
C GLU A 3 0.58 18.80 10.41
N TRP A 4 0.40 19.19 11.69
CA TRP A 4 0.60 18.39 12.89
C TRP A 4 -0.71 18.10 13.61
N HIS A 5 -0.98 16.84 13.92
CA HIS A 5 -2.11 16.40 14.74
C HIS A 5 -1.63 15.72 16.01
N GLU A 6 -2.29 16.00 17.14
CA GLU A 6 -2.04 15.28 18.39
C GLU A 6 -2.38 13.81 18.22
N ILE A 7 -1.54 12.93 18.80
CA ILE A 7 -1.76 11.49 18.73
C ILE A 7 -2.72 11.08 19.85
N GLU A 8 -3.87 10.54 19.49
CA GLU A 8 -4.88 10.05 20.44
C GLU A 8 -4.27 9.09 21.47
N GLY A 9 -4.52 9.35 22.75
CA GLY A 9 -3.96 8.60 23.88
C GLY A 9 -2.49 8.91 24.19
N TYR A 10 -1.87 9.88 23.47
CA TYR A 10 -0.47 10.30 23.68
C TYR A 10 -0.30 11.82 23.56
N PRO A 11 -0.87 12.63 24.49
CA PRO A 11 -0.97 14.10 24.35
C PRO A 11 0.38 14.81 24.26
N ASN A 12 1.45 14.15 24.67
CA ASN A 12 2.81 14.69 24.56
C ASN A 12 3.43 14.51 23.17
N TYR A 13 2.68 13.96 22.17
CA TYR A 13 3.20 13.67 20.85
C TYR A 13 2.23 14.10 19.76
N SER A 14 2.80 14.61 18.66
CA SER A 14 2.07 14.93 17.44
C SER A 14 2.65 14.19 16.25
N ILE A 15 1.77 13.85 15.31
CA ILE A 15 2.09 13.25 14.01
C ILE A 15 1.95 14.30 12.91
N HIS A 16 2.92 14.36 12.00
CA HIS A 16 2.88 15.18 10.80
C HIS A 16 2.37 14.37 9.61
N ARG A 17 1.72 15.03 8.65
CA ARG A 17 1.20 14.39 7.43
C ARG A 17 2.26 13.60 6.63
N ASN A 18 3.54 13.96 6.75
CA ASN A 18 4.67 13.27 6.11
C ASN A 18 5.28 12.14 6.97
N GLY A 19 4.59 11.72 8.04
CA GLY A 19 5.02 10.59 8.87
C GLY A 19 6.09 10.93 9.91
N PHE A 20 6.35 12.20 10.23
CA PHE A 20 7.22 12.60 11.34
C PHE A 20 6.44 12.62 12.64
N VAL A 21 7.06 12.17 13.73
CA VAL A 21 6.50 12.26 15.08
C VAL A 21 7.32 13.20 15.93
N LYS A 22 6.66 14.16 16.58
CA LYS A 22 7.29 15.17 17.43
C LYS A 22 6.86 14.98 18.90
N ASN A 23 7.78 15.09 19.82
CA ASN A 23 7.47 15.25 21.24
C ASN A 23 7.13 16.73 21.50
N ASN A 24 5.90 17.02 21.94
CA ASN A 24 5.37 18.36 22.10
C ASN A 24 6.04 19.15 23.25
N LYS A 25 6.56 18.43 24.28
CA LYS A 25 7.24 19.06 25.42
C LYS A 25 8.66 19.54 25.07
N THR A 26 9.36 18.77 24.24
CA THR A 26 10.78 19.02 23.94
C THR A 26 10.99 19.58 22.53
N GLY A 27 9.97 19.57 21.66
CA GLY A 27 10.08 19.91 20.25
C GLY A 27 10.82 18.87 19.40
N ARG A 28 11.38 17.83 20.00
CA ARG A 28 12.23 16.84 19.32
C ARG A 28 11.42 15.96 18.36
N ILE A 29 11.92 15.78 17.15
CA ILE A 29 11.44 14.76 16.22
C ILE A 29 12.01 13.39 16.64
N LEU A 30 11.13 12.39 16.77
CA LEU A 30 11.52 11.05 17.16
C LEU A 30 12.17 10.31 15.99
N LYS A 31 13.23 9.55 16.30
CA LYS A 31 13.84 8.64 15.31
C LYS A 31 12.96 7.41 15.13
N ALA A 32 12.50 7.19 13.91
CA ALA A 32 11.79 5.97 13.55
C ALA A 32 12.74 4.78 13.42
N GLY A 33 12.32 3.63 13.91
CA GLY A 33 12.97 2.34 13.70
C GLY A 33 12.21 1.49 12.71
N LYS A 34 12.89 0.65 11.93
CA LYS A 34 12.27 -0.34 11.05
C LYS A 34 12.04 -1.64 11.81
N ASP A 35 10.82 -2.16 11.79
CA ASP A 35 10.51 -3.47 12.38
C ASP A 35 10.88 -4.64 11.47
N GLY A 36 10.78 -5.89 11.98
CA GLY A 36 11.10 -7.11 11.23
C GLY A 36 10.23 -7.34 9.99
N THR A 37 9.10 -6.64 9.86
CA THR A 37 8.22 -6.69 8.69
C THR A 37 8.45 -5.56 7.70
N GLY A 38 9.38 -4.65 8.02
CA GLY A 38 9.82 -3.56 7.16
C GLY A 38 9.05 -2.24 7.35
N TYR A 39 8.12 -2.14 8.30
CA TYR A 39 7.40 -0.90 8.59
C TYR A 39 8.16 0.01 9.55
N LEU A 40 8.03 1.32 9.38
CA LEU A 40 8.56 2.31 10.33
C LEU A 40 7.69 2.40 11.58
N ARG A 41 8.35 2.38 12.74
CA ARG A 41 7.72 2.48 14.06
C ARG A 41 8.43 3.51 14.94
N VAL A 42 7.68 4.06 15.90
CA VAL A 42 8.17 4.91 16.97
C VAL A 42 7.69 4.39 18.32
N ASN A 43 8.48 4.62 19.37
CA ASN A 43 8.06 4.33 20.74
C ASN A 43 7.48 5.60 21.37
N LEU A 44 6.21 5.51 21.80
CA LEU A 44 5.50 6.57 22.50
C LEU A 44 5.32 6.16 23.96
N CYS A 45 5.59 7.08 24.89
CA CYS A 45 5.48 6.84 26.32
C CYS A 45 4.34 7.69 26.90
N HIS A 46 3.43 7.03 27.62
CA HIS A 46 2.39 7.70 28.41
C HIS A 46 2.24 6.97 29.74
N ASN A 47 2.23 7.73 30.86
CA ASN A 47 2.12 7.18 32.22
C ASN A 47 3.12 6.04 32.51
N SER A 48 4.38 6.22 32.14
CA SER A 48 5.48 5.23 32.29
C SER A 48 5.32 3.96 31.45
N ASP A 49 4.28 3.86 30.60
CA ASP A 49 4.08 2.75 29.66
C ASP A 49 4.55 3.18 28.25
N ALA A 50 5.53 2.46 27.72
CA ALA A 50 6.08 2.71 26.39
C ALA A 50 5.51 1.72 25.38
N LYS A 51 4.82 2.23 24.35
CA LYS A 51 4.24 1.41 23.29
C LYS A 51 4.81 1.74 21.93
N SER A 52 5.18 0.72 21.19
CA SER A 52 5.60 0.84 19.80
C SER A 52 4.38 1.04 18.89
N LYS A 53 4.39 2.11 18.09
CA LYS A 53 3.30 2.46 17.15
C LYS A 53 3.85 2.54 15.73
N SER A 54 3.09 2.01 14.77
CA SER A 54 3.44 2.09 13.35
C SER A 54 3.09 3.47 12.79
N ILE A 55 4.03 4.12 12.11
CA ILE A 55 3.88 5.50 11.62
C ILE A 55 2.72 5.61 10.63
N HIS A 56 2.62 4.72 9.63
CA HIS A 56 1.52 4.73 8.67
C HIS A 56 0.13 4.68 9.34
N ARG A 57 0.01 3.93 10.46
CA ARG A 57 -1.26 3.90 11.20
C ARG A 57 -1.54 5.20 11.93
N LEU A 58 -0.52 5.85 12.50
CA LEU A 58 -0.68 7.15 13.14
C LEU A 58 -1.14 8.20 12.12
N VAL A 59 -0.52 8.24 10.93
CA VAL A 59 -0.94 9.15 9.84
C VAL A 59 -2.37 8.83 9.39
N GLY A 60 -2.67 7.56 9.12
CA GLY A 60 -4.00 7.17 8.65
C GLY A 60 -5.12 7.52 9.62
N ILE A 61 -4.91 7.28 10.94
CA ILE A 61 -5.89 7.60 11.98
C ILE A 61 -6.08 9.13 12.11
N ALA A 62 -5.00 9.90 12.02
CA ALA A 62 -5.04 11.35 12.23
C ALA A 62 -5.63 12.13 11.04
N PHE A 63 -5.41 11.67 9.81
CA PHE A 63 -5.67 12.49 8.62
C PHE A 63 -6.64 11.88 7.60
N ILE A 64 -6.87 10.55 7.62
CA ILE A 64 -7.69 9.88 6.59
C ILE A 64 -9.04 9.46 7.20
N PRO A 65 -10.17 10.02 6.76
CA PRO A 65 -11.49 9.54 7.18
C PRO A 65 -11.68 8.05 6.84
N ASN A 66 -12.30 7.30 7.77
CA ASN A 66 -12.56 5.86 7.60
C ASN A 66 -14.05 5.53 7.79
N PRO A 67 -14.95 6.04 6.94
CA PRO A 67 -16.39 5.85 7.10
C PRO A 67 -16.84 4.39 6.96
N LEU A 68 -16.03 3.56 6.27
CA LEU A 68 -16.31 2.14 6.06
C LEU A 68 -15.67 1.22 7.12
N GLY A 69 -15.00 1.78 8.15
CA GLY A 69 -14.38 1.00 9.21
C GLY A 69 -13.32 0.00 8.73
N LYS A 70 -12.60 0.29 7.64
CA LYS A 70 -11.54 -0.59 7.13
C LYS A 70 -10.43 -0.76 8.16
N SER A 71 -9.92 -1.97 8.32
CA SER A 71 -9.02 -2.34 9.42
C SER A 71 -7.56 -2.00 9.21
N SER A 72 -7.13 -1.76 7.98
CA SER A 72 -5.71 -1.63 7.60
C SER A 72 -5.42 -0.35 6.84
N ILE A 73 -4.17 0.11 6.94
CA ILE A 73 -3.62 1.16 6.07
C ILE A 73 -2.71 0.50 5.04
N ASP A 74 -2.90 0.85 3.78
CA ASP A 74 -2.13 0.38 2.63
C ASP A 74 -1.23 1.51 2.08
N HIS A 75 -0.03 1.15 1.61
CA HIS A 75 0.88 2.05 0.91
C HIS A 75 0.61 1.94 -0.59
N ILE A 76 0.14 3.01 -1.20
CA ILE A 76 -0.30 3.03 -2.61
C ILE A 76 0.83 2.60 -3.55
N ASP A 77 2.06 3.08 -3.29
CA ASP A 77 3.27 2.72 -4.05
C ASP A 77 3.90 1.38 -3.64
N GLY A 78 3.35 0.69 -2.63
CA GLY A 78 3.91 -0.54 -2.04
C GLY A 78 5.18 -0.33 -1.19
N ASN A 79 5.68 0.91 -1.06
CA ASN A 79 6.88 1.23 -0.27
C ASN A 79 6.52 1.51 1.20
N LYS A 80 6.79 0.57 2.08
CA LYS A 80 6.50 0.65 3.52
C LYS A 80 7.23 1.77 4.27
N LEU A 81 8.20 2.40 3.64
CA LEU A 81 8.98 3.51 4.21
C LEU A 81 8.40 4.88 3.85
N ASN A 82 7.56 4.96 2.81
CA ASN A 82 6.91 6.19 2.39
C ASN A 82 5.58 6.38 3.13
N ASN A 83 5.63 7.01 4.30
CA ASN A 83 4.47 7.22 5.17
C ASN A 83 3.82 8.60 5.01
N SER A 84 4.02 9.27 3.87
CA SER A 84 3.30 10.51 3.55
C SER A 84 1.82 10.25 3.35
N LEU A 85 0.98 11.19 3.76
CA LEU A 85 -0.48 11.11 3.68
C LEU A 85 -0.97 10.75 2.28
N GLU A 86 -0.37 11.32 1.25
CA GLU A 86 -0.72 11.13 -0.17
C GLU A 86 -0.48 9.68 -0.65
N ASN A 87 0.39 8.94 0.06
CA ASN A 87 0.73 7.56 -0.26
C ASN A 87 -0.05 6.53 0.58
N LEU A 88 -0.94 6.98 1.46
CA LEU A 88 -1.65 6.10 2.38
C LEU A 88 -3.16 6.11 2.10
N ARG A 89 -3.79 4.94 2.25
CA ARG A 89 -5.24 4.78 2.16
C ARG A 89 -5.72 3.69 3.09
N TRP A 90 -6.98 3.80 3.55
CA TRP A 90 -7.62 2.70 4.25
C TRP A 90 -7.91 1.54 3.30
N ALA A 91 -7.63 0.33 3.73
CA ALA A 91 -7.84 -0.87 2.95
C ALA A 91 -8.39 -2.02 3.80
N SER A 92 -9.24 -2.82 3.19
CA SER A 92 -9.60 -4.15 3.70
C SER A 92 -8.45 -5.13 3.48
N GLN A 93 -8.50 -6.30 4.11
CA GLN A 93 -7.53 -7.38 3.89
C GLN A 93 -7.46 -7.81 2.42
N GLN A 94 -8.59 -7.85 1.73
CA GLN A 94 -8.68 -8.21 0.31
C GLN A 94 -8.00 -7.17 -0.59
N GLU A 95 -8.31 -5.88 -0.37
CA GLU A 95 -7.72 -4.76 -1.12
C GLU A 95 -6.20 -4.71 -0.96
N GLN A 96 -5.67 -4.97 0.26
CA GLN A 96 -4.22 -5.10 0.46
C GLN A 96 -3.60 -6.24 -0.34
N CYS A 97 -4.31 -7.37 -0.50
CA CYS A 97 -3.83 -8.47 -1.31
C CYS A 97 -3.75 -8.12 -2.81
N GLN A 98 -4.59 -7.21 -3.29
CA GLN A 98 -4.57 -6.73 -4.68
C GLN A 98 -3.37 -5.80 -4.94
N ASN A 99 -2.99 -4.98 -3.96
CA ASN A 99 -1.81 -4.11 -4.06
C ASN A 99 -0.47 -4.85 -3.92
N LYS A 100 -0.46 -6.16 -3.59
CA LYS A 100 0.81 -6.91 -3.49
C LYS A 100 1.44 -7.11 -4.87
N PRO A 101 2.75 -6.87 -5.01
CA PRO A 101 3.47 -7.19 -6.22
C PRO A 101 3.32 -8.69 -6.55
N SER A 102 2.80 -9.01 -7.72
CA SER A 102 2.73 -10.37 -8.22
C SER A 102 2.91 -10.35 -9.73
N LYS A 103 3.47 -11.40 -10.33
CA LYS A 103 3.57 -11.42 -11.80
C LYS A 103 2.19 -11.50 -12.46
N GLY A 104 1.23 -12.23 -11.86
CA GLY A 104 -0.09 -12.45 -12.46
C GLY A 104 -0.08 -13.40 -13.66
N TYR A 105 1.10 -13.83 -14.12
CA TYR A 105 1.29 -14.77 -15.24
C TYR A 105 2.36 -15.81 -14.93
N ARG A 106 2.32 -16.93 -15.65
CA ARG A 106 3.31 -18.01 -15.56
C ARG A 106 3.43 -18.76 -16.88
N LYS A 107 4.63 -19.27 -17.17
CA LYS A 107 4.86 -20.15 -18.32
C LYS A 107 4.36 -21.56 -18.02
N LYS A 108 3.51 -22.11 -18.88
CA LYS A 108 2.99 -23.49 -18.80
C LYS A 108 3.95 -24.44 -19.54
N LYS A 109 4.49 -25.43 -18.85
CA LYS A 109 5.31 -26.46 -19.47
C LYS A 109 4.50 -27.25 -20.50
N GLY A 110 5.11 -27.57 -21.66
CA GLY A 110 4.50 -28.42 -22.70
C GLY A 110 3.55 -27.73 -23.69
N SER A 111 3.20 -26.46 -23.51
CA SER A 111 2.43 -25.69 -24.50
C SER A 111 3.37 -25.02 -25.51
N LYS A 112 3.23 -25.37 -26.81
CA LYS A 112 4.07 -24.82 -27.89
C LYS A 112 3.52 -23.51 -28.48
N LYS A 113 2.20 -23.34 -28.57
CA LYS A 113 1.58 -22.21 -29.27
C LYS A 113 1.34 -21.01 -28.35
N ASN A 114 0.75 -21.21 -27.17
CA ASN A 114 0.42 -20.16 -26.20
C ASN A 114 0.90 -20.58 -24.80
N PRO A 115 2.20 -20.47 -24.50
CA PRO A 115 2.77 -21.00 -23.25
C PRO A 115 2.49 -20.14 -22.02
N TRP A 116 2.05 -18.88 -22.19
CA TRP A 116 1.91 -17.95 -21.09
C TRP A 116 0.47 -17.89 -20.58
N TYR A 117 0.25 -18.43 -19.40
CA TYR A 117 -1.02 -18.37 -18.67
C TYR A 117 -1.13 -17.06 -17.91
N VAL A 118 -2.29 -16.41 -17.99
CA VAL A 118 -2.64 -15.24 -17.18
C VAL A 118 -3.89 -15.51 -16.36
N GLY A 119 -3.81 -15.22 -15.08
CA GLY A 119 -4.95 -15.31 -14.16
C GLY A 119 -4.74 -14.40 -12.97
N ILE A 120 -5.78 -13.70 -12.56
CA ILE A 120 -5.79 -12.77 -11.44
C ILE A 120 -6.89 -13.14 -10.44
N ARG A 121 -6.83 -12.57 -9.24
CA ARG A 121 -7.95 -12.61 -8.29
C ARG A 121 -8.71 -11.30 -8.35
N ASN A 122 -10.05 -11.34 -8.40
CA ASN A 122 -10.87 -10.14 -8.33
C ASN A 122 -10.98 -9.60 -6.89
N SER A 123 -11.72 -8.51 -6.72
CA SER A 123 -12.02 -7.89 -5.42
C SER A 123 -12.64 -8.86 -4.40
N ASP A 124 -13.37 -9.88 -4.85
CA ASP A 124 -14.01 -10.87 -3.98
C ASP A 124 -13.09 -12.05 -3.65
N GLY A 125 -11.81 -12.00 -4.08
CA GLY A 125 -10.83 -13.07 -3.91
C GLY A 125 -10.99 -14.26 -4.86
N LYS A 126 -11.94 -14.19 -5.82
CA LYS A 126 -12.20 -15.24 -6.80
C LYS A 126 -11.14 -15.23 -7.90
N GLN A 127 -10.60 -16.40 -8.22
CA GLN A 127 -9.66 -16.57 -9.33
C GLN A 127 -10.36 -16.36 -10.67
N ILE A 128 -9.85 -15.42 -11.47
CA ILE A 128 -10.31 -15.19 -12.85
C ILE A 128 -9.23 -15.67 -13.82
N HIS A 129 -9.64 -16.55 -14.73
CA HIS A 129 -8.82 -16.95 -15.87
C HIS A 129 -8.94 -15.90 -16.97
N ILE A 130 -7.84 -15.28 -17.37
CA ILE A 130 -7.81 -14.27 -18.44
C ILE A 130 -7.55 -14.92 -19.80
N GLY A 131 -6.54 -15.79 -19.88
CA GLY A 131 -6.22 -16.48 -21.12
C GLY A 131 -4.82 -17.07 -21.18
N TYR A 132 -4.49 -17.53 -22.38
CA TYR A 132 -3.17 -18.02 -22.76
C TYR A 132 -2.60 -17.18 -23.90
N PHE A 133 -1.34 -16.76 -23.78
CA PHE A 133 -0.70 -15.83 -24.70
C PHE A 133 0.57 -16.45 -25.31
N PRO A 134 0.91 -16.07 -26.56
CA PRO A 134 2.07 -16.62 -27.25
C PRO A 134 3.40 -16.06 -26.72
N THR A 135 3.42 -14.81 -26.23
CA THR A 135 4.64 -14.16 -25.70
C THR A 135 4.45 -13.66 -24.27
N GLU A 136 5.57 -13.41 -23.60
CA GLU A 136 5.58 -12.86 -22.24
C GLU A 136 5.05 -11.44 -22.20
N GLU A 137 5.37 -10.63 -23.20
CA GLU A 137 4.94 -9.23 -23.33
C GLU A 137 3.42 -9.13 -23.41
N LEU A 138 2.79 -9.95 -24.25
CA LEU A 138 1.32 -9.99 -24.36
C LEU A 138 0.67 -10.49 -23.05
N ALA A 139 1.29 -11.43 -22.35
CA ALA A 139 0.81 -11.85 -21.04
C ALA A 139 0.94 -10.73 -20.00
N GLN A 140 2.02 -9.97 -20.00
CA GLN A 140 2.20 -8.80 -19.13
C GLN A 140 1.16 -7.73 -19.41
N GLN A 141 0.91 -7.42 -20.70
CA GLN A 141 -0.13 -6.47 -21.08
C GLN A 141 -1.52 -6.93 -20.59
N ALA A 142 -1.87 -8.19 -20.80
CA ALA A 142 -3.13 -8.75 -20.33
C ALA A 142 -3.28 -8.70 -18.79
N VAL A 143 -2.20 -8.88 -18.03
CA VAL A 143 -2.21 -8.69 -16.57
C VAL A 143 -2.51 -7.24 -16.21
N ARG A 144 -1.86 -6.27 -16.87
CA ARG A 144 -2.08 -4.83 -16.62
C ARG A 144 -3.54 -4.44 -16.84
N GLU A 145 -4.07 -4.73 -18.01
CA GLU A 145 -5.46 -4.44 -18.38
C GLU A 145 -6.46 -5.08 -17.41
N SER A 146 -6.18 -6.33 -17.02
CA SER A 146 -7.00 -7.05 -16.07
C SER A 146 -6.96 -6.44 -14.66
N ARG A 147 -5.79 -5.96 -14.19
CA ARG A 147 -5.68 -5.27 -12.91
C ARG A 147 -6.47 -3.97 -12.90
N ILE A 148 -6.34 -3.16 -13.93
CA ILE A 148 -7.12 -1.92 -14.08
C ILE A 148 -8.63 -2.24 -14.02
N LYS A 149 -9.07 -3.27 -14.75
CA LYS A 149 -10.48 -3.67 -14.81
C LYS A 149 -11.04 -4.22 -13.49
N TYR A 150 -10.27 -5.04 -12.76
CA TYR A 150 -10.78 -5.83 -11.62
C TYR A 150 -10.27 -5.37 -10.26
N HIS A 151 -9.24 -4.54 -10.18
CA HIS A 151 -8.69 -4.02 -8.92
C HIS A 151 -8.93 -2.53 -8.74
N SER A 152 -9.33 -1.80 -9.81
CA SER A 152 -9.58 -0.35 -9.75
C SER A 152 -8.43 0.42 -9.08
N GLU A 153 -8.72 1.20 -8.05
CA GLU A 153 -7.74 1.99 -7.29
C GLU A 153 -6.68 1.16 -6.53
N PHE A 154 -6.93 -0.16 -6.32
CA PHE A 154 -5.98 -1.08 -5.69
C PHE A 154 -5.12 -1.86 -6.70
N ALA A 155 -5.19 -1.51 -8.00
CA ALA A 155 -4.33 -2.12 -9.00
C ALA A 155 -2.86 -1.78 -8.69
N ASN A 156 -2.04 -2.81 -8.37
CA ASN A 156 -0.60 -2.63 -8.30
C ASN A 156 -0.04 -2.56 -9.72
N LEU A 157 0.15 -1.32 -10.18
CA LEU A 157 0.82 -1.04 -11.44
C LEU A 157 2.29 -0.78 -11.12
N THR A 158 3.19 -1.55 -11.71
CA THR A 158 4.63 -1.32 -11.56
C THR A 158 5.01 0.04 -12.19
N PRO A 159 6.17 0.64 -11.86
CA PRO A 159 6.62 1.89 -12.50
C PRO A 159 6.62 1.84 -14.04
N PHE A 160 6.88 0.68 -14.62
CA PHE A 160 6.81 0.43 -16.06
C PHE A 160 5.36 0.56 -16.59
N ASP A 161 4.37 0.19 -15.78
CA ASP A 161 2.95 0.29 -16.14
C ASP A 161 2.43 1.74 -16.08
N ALA A 162 3.00 2.56 -15.20
CA ALA A 162 2.62 3.96 -15.04
C ALA A 162 3.05 4.84 -16.24
N GLU A 163 4.10 4.46 -16.95
CA GLU A 163 4.60 5.21 -18.13
C GLU A 163 3.69 5.05 -19.36
N VAL A 164 3.00 3.92 -19.45
CA VAL A 164 2.06 3.62 -20.57
C VAL A 164 0.70 4.32 -20.38
N LEU A 165 0.37 4.75 -19.16
CA LEU A 165 -0.90 5.42 -18.84
C LEU A 165 -0.84 6.94 -18.94
N ARG A 166 0.30 7.53 -19.33
CA ARG A 166 0.34 8.96 -19.66
C ARG A 166 -0.46 9.17 -20.94
N PRO A 167 -1.47 10.06 -20.95
CA PRO A 167 -2.09 10.46 -22.20
C PRO A 167 -0.99 10.98 -23.11
N ALA A 168 -1.02 10.55 -24.37
CA ALA A 168 -0.17 11.15 -25.40
C ALA A 168 -0.54 12.64 -25.50
N ASP A 169 0.46 13.51 -25.33
CA ASP A 169 0.34 14.95 -25.47
C ASP A 169 -0.11 15.32 -26.89
#